data_03c2116e863ed288934b37cf6382ba16
#
_entry.id   03c2116e863ed288934b37cf6382ba16
#
_cell.length_a   1.000
_cell.length_b   1.000
_cell.length_c   1.000
_cell.angle_alpha   90.00
_cell.angle_beta   90.00
_cell.angle_gamma   90.00
#
_symmetry.space_group_name_H-M   'P 1'
#
loop_
_entity.id
_entity.type
_entity.pdbx_description
1 polymer ?
#
loop_
_entity_poly.entity_id
_entity_poly.type
_entity_poly.pdbx_seq_one_letter_code
_entity_poly.pdbx_strand_id
1 'polypeptide(L)'
;MRQGRAYISLVLTPVQWLVDLPAELADEVSDVVVDRGLLMKENARLKAEALLLEQKGQQLDSLSKENGRLRSLLNGRARIPNAVTLVELIGVNPDPFQHQVVVNRGSEDGLFLGQPVLDSGGIMGQVVEMSHYTSRVMLITDARHAIPVELNRTGFRAIALGKGEPDELELQHVSDTIDIQEGDLLVTSGLAGRFPRGYPVAVVTEVTHDPGLSFTKVRAKPSARLDKSRHLLLVDPLAEMTELTDADAQADTAIVESAE
;
A
#
# COMPACT_ATOMS: atom_id res chain seq x y z
N MET A 1 -38.50 78.46 33.87
CA MET A 1 -37.64 77.23 34.07
C MET A 1 -38.14 76.03 33.25
N ARG A 2 -38.19 76.11 31.95
CA ARG A 2 -38.71 75.01 31.11
C ARG A 2 -37.87 74.69 29.87
N GLN A 3 -36.72 75.31 29.70
CA GLN A 3 -35.87 75.12 28.51
C GLN A 3 -34.59 74.33 28.77
N GLY A 4 -34.27 73.92 30.00
CA GLY A 4 -33.08 73.14 30.30
C GLY A 4 -33.18 71.61 30.11
N ARG A 5 -34.41 71.09 29.91
CA ARG A 5 -34.61 69.64 29.79
C ARG A 5 -34.51 69.08 28.33
N ALA A 6 -34.59 69.97 27.32
CA ALA A 6 -34.58 69.57 25.92
C ALA A 6 -33.16 69.33 25.39
N TYR A 7 -32.12 69.89 26.00
CA TYR A 7 -30.73 69.74 25.54
C TYR A 7 -30.03 68.52 26.10
N ILE A 8 -30.54 67.98 27.23
CA ILE A 8 -29.92 66.75 27.84
C ILE A 8 -30.32 65.49 27.07
N SER A 9 -31.49 65.40 26.43
CA SER A 9 -31.94 64.27 25.66
C SER A 9 -31.25 64.16 24.30
N LEU A 10 -30.70 65.26 23.74
CA LEU A 10 -30.08 65.26 22.42
C LEU A 10 -28.61 64.78 22.44
N VAL A 11 -27.96 64.85 23.64
CA VAL A 11 -26.57 64.40 23.80
C VAL A 11 -26.47 62.95 24.27
N LEU A 12 -27.51 62.37 24.88
CA LEU A 12 -27.53 60.99 25.38
C LEU A 12 -27.99 59.99 24.35
N THR A 13 -28.68 60.39 23.27
CA THR A 13 -29.15 59.47 22.22
C THR A 13 -28.06 58.85 21.39
N PRO A 14 -26.94 59.52 21.03
CA PRO A 14 -25.86 58.83 20.24
C PRO A 14 -25.00 57.86 21.07
N VAL A 15 -25.01 58.03 22.42
CA VAL A 15 -24.21 57.12 23.29
C VAL A 15 -24.88 55.78 23.50
N GLN A 16 -26.23 55.73 23.47
CA GLN A 16 -26.97 54.47 23.57
C GLN A 16 -26.87 53.63 22.30
N TRP A 17 -26.69 54.24 21.14
CA TRP A 17 -26.54 53.55 19.87
C TRP A 17 -25.13 52.90 19.72
N LEU A 18 -24.15 53.31 20.50
CA LEU A 18 -22.78 52.76 20.51
C LEU A 18 -22.65 51.56 21.47
N VAL A 19 -23.59 51.35 22.38
CA VAL A 19 -23.55 50.25 23.37
C VAL A 19 -24.34 49.03 22.89
N ASP A 20 -25.23 49.17 21.92
CA ASP A 20 -26.00 48.11 21.29
C ASP A 20 -25.37 47.57 19.97
N LEU A 21 -24.04 47.57 19.86
CA LEU A 21 -23.36 46.72 18.87
C LEU A 21 -23.59 45.28 19.33
N PRO A 22 -24.34 44.48 18.57
CA PRO A 22 -24.69 43.16 19.02
C PRO A 22 -23.43 42.33 19.21
N ALA A 23 -23.28 41.74 20.38
CA ALA A 23 -22.23 40.79 20.73
C ALA A 23 -22.12 39.64 19.72
N GLU A 24 -23.17 39.41 18.94
CA GLU A 24 -23.23 38.43 17.84
C GLU A 24 -22.21 38.69 16.72
N LEU A 25 -21.83 39.93 16.45
CA LEU A 25 -20.78 40.24 15.45
C LEU A 25 -19.35 39.96 15.95
N ALA A 26 -19.15 39.95 17.26
CA ALA A 26 -17.86 39.63 17.85
C ALA A 26 -17.60 38.13 17.86
N ASP A 27 -18.62 37.30 18.05
CA ASP A 27 -18.50 35.83 18.00
C ASP A 27 -18.30 35.35 16.57
N GLU A 28 -19.01 35.88 15.59
CA GLU A 28 -18.89 35.50 14.17
C GLU A 28 -17.50 35.83 13.56
N VAL A 29 -16.92 36.98 14.00
CA VAL A 29 -15.56 37.36 13.59
C VAL A 29 -14.50 36.47 14.28
N SER A 30 -14.79 36.08 15.53
CA SER A 30 -13.90 35.20 16.31
C SER A 30 -13.79 33.83 15.70
N ASP A 31 -14.91 33.21 15.28
CA ASP A 31 -14.94 31.88 14.66
C ASP A 31 -14.24 31.85 13.30
N VAL A 32 -14.43 32.89 12.49
CA VAL A 32 -13.75 32.99 11.16
C VAL A 32 -12.23 33.17 11.32
N VAL A 33 -11.75 33.86 12.35
CA VAL A 33 -10.33 34.06 12.59
C VAL A 33 -9.68 32.78 13.14
N VAL A 34 -10.36 32.04 14.01
CA VAL A 34 -9.91 30.76 14.57
C VAL A 34 -9.85 29.71 13.47
N ASP A 35 -10.89 29.64 12.63
CA ASP A 35 -10.95 28.68 11.50
C ASP A 35 -9.84 28.96 10.46
N ARG A 36 -9.59 30.24 10.17
CA ARG A 36 -8.48 30.63 9.27
C ARG A 36 -7.10 30.30 9.84
N GLY A 37 -6.93 30.41 11.15
CA GLY A 37 -5.70 30.03 11.85
C GLY A 37 -5.44 28.52 11.81
N LEU A 38 -6.49 27.72 11.98
CA LEU A 38 -6.43 26.27 11.87
C LEU A 38 -6.12 25.82 10.44
N LEU A 39 -6.79 26.40 9.44
CA LEU A 39 -6.54 26.13 8.03
C LEU A 39 -5.11 26.51 7.60
N MET A 40 -4.57 27.62 8.09
CA MET A 40 -3.17 28.00 7.82
C MET A 40 -2.18 27.01 8.44
N LYS A 41 -2.41 26.54 9.67
CA LYS A 41 -1.58 25.52 10.32
C LYS A 41 -1.65 24.19 9.60
N GLU A 42 -2.86 23.77 9.20
CA GLU A 42 -3.04 22.52 8.44
C GLU A 42 -2.39 22.60 7.05
N ASN A 43 -2.52 23.75 6.36
CA ASN A 43 -1.86 23.97 5.09
C ASN A 43 -0.32 23.95 5.21
N ALA A 44 0.20 24.55 6.28
CA ALA A 44 1.63 24.51 6.58
C ALA A 44 2.10 23.08 6.89
N ARG A 45 1.32 22.30 7.65
CA ARG A 45 1.59 20.89 7.95
C ARG A 45 1.60 20.05 6.68
N LEU A 46 0.55 20.16 5.86
CA LEU A 46 0.46 19.41 4.60
C LEU A 46 1.58 19.76 3.62
N LYS A 47 1.98 21.04 3.54
CA LYS A 47 3.13 21.45 2.73
C LYS A 47 4.45 20.85 3.25
N ALA A 48 4.66 20.83 4.56
CA ALA A 48 5.84 20.20 5.17
C ALA A 48 5.86 18.70 4.91
N GLU A 49 4.70 18.03 5.01
CA GLU A 49 4.57 16.61 4.71
C GLU A 49 4.81 16.31 3.22
N ALA A 50 4.28 17.14 2.32
CA ALA A 50 4.52 17.03 0.89
C ALA A 50 6.01 17.18 0.54
N LEU A 51 6.70 18.16 1.12
CA LEU A 51 8.16 18.34 0.95
C LEU A 51 8.95 17.13 1.47
N LEU A 52 8.55 16.56 2.62
CA LEU A 52 9.20 15.37 3.16
C LEU A 52 9.00 14.16 2.25
N LEU A 53 7.80 13.97 1.70
CA LEU A 53 7.50 12.90 0.76
C LEU A 53 8.27 13.07 -0.56
N GLU A 54 8.37 14.29 -1.06
CA GLU A 54 9.15 14.61 -2.25
C GLU A 54 10.65 14.31 -2.04
N GLN A 55 11.20 14.69 -0.89
CA GLN A 55 12.58 14.38 -0.51
C GLN A 55 12.82 12.86 -0.43
N LYS A 56 11.91 12.12 0.19
CA LYS A 56 11.97 10.65 0.23
C LYS A 56 11.88 10.05 -1.17
N GLY A 57 11.02 10.59 -2.03
CA GLY A 57 10.92 10.18 -3.44
C GLY A 57 12.23 10.36 -4.20
N GLN A 58 12.88 11.52 -4.05
CA GLN A 58 14.20 11.79 -4.66
C GLN A 58 15.28 10.85 -4.12
N GLN A 59 15.26 10.55 -2.83
CA GLN A 59 16.21 9.61 -2.23
C GLN A 59 15.99 8.18 -2.74
N LEU A 60 14.75 7.72 -2.88
CA LEU A 60 14.44 6.42 -3.47
C LEU A 60 14.87 6.34 -4.94
N ASP A 61 14.65 7.39 -5.73
CA ASP A 61 15.10 7.46 -7.12
C ASP A 61 16.64 7.38 -7.22
N SER A 62 17.35 8.10 -6.36
CA SER A 62 18.81 8.03 -6.26
C SER A 62 19.30 6.62 -5.90
N LEU A 63 18.72 5.99 -4.89
CA LEU A 63 19.05 4.62 -4.47
C LEU A 63 18.73 3.60 -5.56
N SER A 64 17.61 3.77 -6.27
CA SER A 64 17.23 2.92 -7.40
C SER A 64 18.25 3.01 -8.54
N LYS A 65 18.69 4.21 -8.90
CA LYS A 65 19.72 4.44 -9.91
C LYS A 65 21.07 3.83 -9.50
N GLU A 66 21.46 4.02 -8.23
CA GLU A 66 22.69 3.41 -7.71
C GLU A 66 22.62 1.89 -7.70
N ASN A 67 21.47 1.31 -7.29
CA ASN A 67 21.26 -0.13 -7.34
C ASN A 67 21.32 -0.67 -8.79
N GLY A 68 20.71 0.06 -9.74
CA GLY A 68 20.81 -0.26 -11.17
C GLY A 68 22.24 -0.22 -11.67
N ARG A 69 23.01 0.82 -11.28
CA ARG A 69 24.42 0.94 -11.63
C ARG A 69 25.27 -0.20 -11.03
N LEU A 70 25.07 -0.52 -9.75
CA LEU A 70 25.79 -1.61 -9.10
C LEU A 70 25.50 -2.95 -9.76
N ARG A 71 24.24 -3.20 -10.13
CA ARG A 71 23.84 -4.41 -10.86
C ARG A 71 24.45 -4.48 -12.24
N SER A 72 24.49 -3.38 -13.00
CA SER A 72 25.15 -3.34 -14.30
C SER A 72 26.65 -3.62 -14.21
N LEU A 73 27.33 -3.13 -13.17
CA LEU A 73 28.75 -3.44 -12.90
C LEU A 73 28.97 -4.91 -12.54
N LEU A 74 27.97 -5.58 -11.96
CA LEU A 74 28.00 -7.00 -11.59
C LEU A 74 27.42 -7.89 -12.70
N ASN A 75 27.27 -7.41 -13.94
CA ASN A 75 26.56 -8.06 -15.03
C ASN A 75 25.10 -8.42 -14.68
N GLY A 76 24.52 -7.74 -13.68
CA GLY A 76 23.14 -7.88 -13.29
C GLY A 76 22.25 -6.87 -14.03
N ARG A 77 21.16 -7.32 -14.62
CA ARG A 77 20.21 -6.49 -15.36
C ARG A 77 19.43 -5.54 -14.44
N ALA A 78 19.19 -4.33 -14.90
CA ALA A 78 18.29 -3.40 -14.24
C ALA A 78 16.85 -3.97 -14.24
N ARG A 79 16.17 -3.92 -13.08
CA ARG A 79 14.74 -4.26 -13.03
C ARG A 79 13.94 -3.19 -13.76
N ILE A 80 13.19 -3.60 -14.77
CA ILE A 80 12.17 -2.74 -15.39
C ILE A 80 10.97 -2.68 -14.45
N PRO A 81 10.35 -1.50 -14.26
CA PRO A 81 9.09 -1.41 -13.53
C PRO A 81 8.04 -2.30 -14.20
N ASN A 82 7.43 -3.19 -13.44
CA ASN A 82 6.37 -4.03 -13.95
C ASN A 82 5.22 -3.19 -14.51
N ALA A 83 4.60 -3.64 -15.60
CA ALA A 83 3.38 -3.03 -16.10
C ALA A 83 2.29 -3.10 -15.02
N VAL A 84 1.62 -2.00 -14.77
CA VAL A 84 0.62 -1.88 -13.70
C VAL A 84 -0.71 -1.44 -14.29
N THR A 85 -1.78 -2.18 -14.01
CA THR A 85 -3.15 -1.84 -14.41
C THR A 85 -3.98 -1.52 -13.18
N LEU A 86 -4.59 -0.33 -13.16
CA LEU A 86 -5.52 0.07 -12.11
C LEU A 86 -6.89 -0.58 -12.34
N VAL A 87 -7.44 -1.20 -11.27
CA VAL A 87 -8.78 -1.81 -11.28
C VAL A 87 -9.57 -1.40 -10.06
N GLU A 88 -10.89 -1.51 -10.16
CA GLU A 88 -11.82 -1.20 -9.08
C GLU A 88 -12.50 -2.48 -8.59
N LEU A 89 -12.60 -2.61 -7.27
CA LEU A 89 -13.35 -3.67 -6.59
C LEU A 89 -14.84 -3.37 -6.76
N ILE A 90 -15.58 -4.30 -7.39
CA ILE A 90 -17.03 -4.17 -7.66
C ILE A 90 -17.90 -5.15 -6.87
N GLY A 91 -17.30 -6.14 -6.22
CA GLY A 91 -18.05 -7.11 -5.43
C GLY A 91 -17.16 -7.90 -4.47
N VAL A 92 -17.79 -8.43 -3.42
CA VAL A 92 -17.18 -9.33 -2.44
C VAL A 92 -17.98 -10.62 -2.42
N ASN A 93 -17.31 -11.76 -2.38
CA ASN A 93 -17.98 -13.05 -2.22
C ASN A 93 -18.65 -13.11 -0.83
N PRO A 94 -19.95 -13.41 -0.73
CA PRO A 94 -20.64 -13.50 0.55
C PRO A 94 -20.32 -14.78 1.34
N ASP A 95 -19.62 -15.74 0.76
CA ASP A 95 -19.22 -16.99 1.43
C ASP A 95 -18.11 -16.72 2.45
N PRO A 96 -18.33 -16.91 3.75
CA PRO A 96 -17.32 -16.62 4.78
C PRO A 96 -16.11 -17.55 4.72
N PHE A 97 -16.18 -18.66 3.99
CA PHE A 97 -15.08 -19.61 3.82
C PHE A 97 -14.22 -19.32 2.57
N GLN A 98 -14.68 -18.42 1.71
CA GLN A 98 -14.01 -18.05 0.48
C GLN A 98 -13.71 -16.57 0.48
N HIS A 99 -12.50 -16.22 0.83
CA HIS A 99 -12.04 -14.83 0.80
C HIS A 99 -11.73 -14.41 -0.65
N GLN A 100 -12.77 -14.01 -1.37
CA GLN A 100 -12.67 -13.62 -2.77
C GLN A 100 -13.37 -12.29 -3.03
N VAL A 101 -12.83 -11.53 -3.96
CA VAL A 101 -13.40 -10.26 -4.45
C VAL A 101 -13.50 -10.26 -5.97
N VAL A 102 -14.37 -9.44 -6.51
CA VAL A 102 -14.56 -9.27 -7.96
C VAL A 102 -14.10 -7.88 -8.35
N VAL A 103 -13.32 -7.80 -9.43
CA VAL A 103 -12.82 -6.56 -10.02
C VAL A 103 -13.42 -6.30 -11.40
N ASN A 104 -13.48 -5.02 -11.80
CA ASN A 104 -14.12 -4.52 -13.03
C ASN A 104 -13.25 -4.66 -14.30
N ARG A 105 -12.33 -5.61 -14.34
CA ARG A 105 -11.47 -5.91 -15.48
C ARG A 105 -11.42 -7.40 -15.73
N GLY A 106 -11.26 -7.78 -17.01
CA GLY A 106 -11.27 -9.18 -17.44
C GLY A 106 -10.26 -9.48 -18.54
N SER A 107 -10.54 -10.54 -19.32
CA SER A 107 -9.64 -10.98 -20.39
C SER A 107 -9.48 -9.95 -21.52
N GLU A 108 -10.49 -9.12 -21.77
CA GLU A 108 -10.42 -8.05 -22.77
C GLU A 108 -9.37 -6.98 -22.40
N ASP A 109 -9.12 -6.79 -21.11
CA ASP A 109 -8.14 -5.83 -20.60
C ASP A 109 -6.72 -6.41 -20.50
N GLY A 110 -6.50 -7.64 -21.00
CA GLY A 110 -5.20 -8.30 -20.99
C GLY A 110 -4.83 -8.96 -19.65
N LEU A 111 -5.80 -9.18 -18.75
CA LEU A 111 -5.57 -9.90 -17.51
C LEU A 111 -5.30 -11.40 -17.78
N PHE A 112 -4.61 -12.05 -16.85
CA PHE A 112 -4.34 -13.49 -16.92
C PHE A 112 -4.51 -14.16 -15.55
N LEU A 113 -4.69 -15.47 -15.57
CA LEU A 113 -4.81 -16.28 -14.35
C LEU A 113 -3.50 -16.30 -13.57
N GLY A 114 -3.58 -16.13 -12.25
CA GLY A 114 -2.41 -16.06 -11.37
C GLY A 114 -1.80 -14.67 -11.26
N GLN A 115 -2.32 -13.66 -11.95
CA GLN A 115 -1.82 -12.30 -11.89
C GLN A 115 -1.94 -11.73 -10.47
N PRO A 116 -0.86 -11.17 -9.90
CA PRO A 116 -0.88 -10.56 -8.58
C PRO A 116 -1.73 -9.29 -8.52
N VAL A 117 -2.44 -9.14 -7.41
CA VAL A 117 -3.26 -7.97 -7.10
C VAL A 117 -2.76 -7.34 -5.81
N LEU A 118 -2.55 -6.04 -5.86
CA LEU A 118 -2.01 -5.24 -4.75
C LEU A 118 -2.96 -4.11 -4.38
N ASP A 119 -2.82 -3.66 -3.15
CA ASP A 119 -3.33 -2.36 -2.72
C ASP A 119 -2.18 -1.44 -2.29
N SER A 120 -2.50 -0.31 -1.64
CA SER A 120 -1.50 0.64 -1.15
C SER A 120 -0.60 0.09 -0.03
N GLY A 121 -0.99 -1.00 0.63
CA GLY A 121 -0.25 -1.64 1.74
C GLY A 121 0.59 -2.83 1.30
N GLY A 122 0.26 -3.49 0.19
CA GLY A 122 0.99 -4.66 -0.27
C GLY A 122 0.15 -5.64 -1.09
N ILE A 123 0.56 -6.89 -1.11
CA ILE A 123 -0.14 -7.96 -1.84
C ILE A 123 -1.50 -8.23 -1.20
N MET A 124 -2.55 -8.15 -1.99
CA MET A 124 -3.92 -8.45 -1.59
C MET A 124 -4.34 -9.88 -1.97
N GLY A 125 -3.88 -10.37 -3.12
CA GLY A 125 -4.25 -11.69 -3.64
C GLY A 125 -3.75 -11.95 -5.05
N GLN A 126 -4.42 -12.87 -5.72
CA GLN A 126 -4.18 -13.19 -7.14
C GLN A 126 -5.47 -13.51 -7.88
N VAL A 127 -5.47 -13.29 -9.20
CA VAL A 127 -6.59 -13.64 -10.09
C VAL A 127 -6.71 -15.14 -10.19
N VAL A 128 -7.88 -15.70 -9.85
CA VAL A 128 -8.14 -17.15 -9.88
C VAL A 128 -9.20 -17.56 -10.90
N GLU A 129 -10.07 -16.63 -11.28
CA GLU A 129 -11.09 -16.84 -12.30
C GLU A 129 -11.26 -15.56 -13.11
N MET A 130 -11.52 -15.70 -14.39
CA MET A 130 -11.61 -14.57 -15.30
C MET A 130 -12.76 -14.75 -16.27
N SER A 131 -13.57 -13.71 -16.40
CA SER A 131 -14.58 -13.53 -17.44
C SER A 131 -14.12 -12.50 -18.44
N HIS A 132 -14.95 -12.18 -19.42
CA HIS A 132 -14.63 -11.20 -20.46
C HIS A 132 -14.36 -9.78 -19.88
N TYR A 133 -15.23 -9.32 -18.97
CA TYR A 133 -15.20 -7.95 -18.39
C TYR A 133 -14.89 -7.91 -16.88
N THR A 134 -14.83 -9.03 -16.21
CA THR A 134 -14.61 -9.08 -14.75
C THR A 134 -13.67 -10.22 -14.41
N SER A 135 -12.99 -10.10 -13.26
CA SER A 135 -12.15 -11.17 -12.73
C SER A 135 -12.40 -11.37 -11.25
N ARG A 136 -12.20 -12.60 -10.80
CA ARG A 136 -12.27 -12.97 -9.39
C ARG A 136 -10.87 -13.10 -8.84
N VAL A 137 -10.63 -12.42 -7.72
CA VAL A 137 -9.37 -12.38 -7.00
C VAL A 137 -9.52 -13.16 -5.71
N MET A 138 -8.66 -14.15 -5.47
CA MET A 138 -8.53 -14.85 -4.20
C MET A 138 -7.59 -14.07 -3.31
N LEU A 139 -8.06 -13.69 -2.12
CA LEU A 139 -7.28 -12.94 -1.14
C LEU A 139 -6.22 -13.84 -0.49
N ILE A 140 -5.13 -13.23 0.00
CA ILE A 140 -4.04 -13.97 0.68
C ILE A 140 -4.50 -14.66 1.96
N THR A 141 -5.62 -14.23 2.56
CA THR A 141 -6.21 -14.83 3.77
C THR A 141 -7.12 -16.03 3.50
N ASP A 142 -7.47 -16.31 2.22
CA ASP A 142 -8.22 -17.52 1.87
C ASP A 142 -7.40 -18.78 2.24
N ALA A 143 -8.05 -19.77 2.87
CA ALA A 143 -7.38 -21.00 3.34
C ALA A 143 -6.70 -21.83 2.22
N ARG A 144 -7.05 -21.58 0.96
CA ARG A 144 -6.45 -22.24 -0.22
C ARG A 144 -5.30 -21.45 -0.82
N HIS A 145 -5.06 -20.23 -0.31
CA HIS A 145 -3.99 -19.36 -0.84
C HIS A 145 -2.66 -19.63 -0.13
N ALA A 146 -1.62 -19.77 -0.94
CA ALA A 146 -0.24 -19.92 -0.48
C ALA A 146 0.65 -18.93 -1.23
N ILE A 147 1.43 -18.15 -0.50
CA ILE A 147 2.35 -17.17 -1.09
C ILE A 147 3.78 -17.39 -0.57
N PRO A 148 4.76 -17.53 -1.49
CA PRO A 148 6.17 -17.60 -1.11
C PRO A 148 6.66 -16.24 -0.64
N VAL A 149 7.14 -16.19 0.61
CA VAL A 149 7.63 -14.97 1.26
C VAL A 149 9.09 -15.09 1.66
N GLU A 150 9.73 -13.96 1.89
CA GLU A 150 11.02 -13.88 2.58
C GLU A 150 10.95 -12.83 3.70
N LEU A 151 11.65 -13.07 4.79
CA LEU A 151 11.84 -12.07 5.84
C LEU A 151 12.73 -10.95 5.30
N ASN A 152 12.25 -9.72 5.31
CA ASN A 152 13.00 -8.59 4.80
C ASN A 152 14.32 -8.34 5.56
N ARG A 153 14.38 -8.69 6.86
CA ARG A 153 15.55 -8.51 7.73
C ARG A 153 16.63 -9.56 7.49
N THR A 154 16.27 -10.83 7.40
CA THR A 154 17.23 -11.95 7.36
C THR A 154 17.34 -12.61 5.98
N GLY A 155 16.37 -12.38 5.07
CA GLY A 155 16.28 -13.06 3.77
C GLY A 155 15.82 -14.52 3.89
N PHE A 156 15.39 -14.98 5.07
CA PHE A 156 14.84 -16.33 5.24
C PHE A 156 13.55 -16.49 4.46
N ARG A 157 13.42 -17.62 3.74
CA ARG A 157 12.28 -17.90 2.89
C ARG A 157 11.33 -18.89 3.54
N ALA A 158 10.04 -18.59 3.44
CA ALA A 158 8.95 -19.42 3.96
C ALA A 158 7.75 -19.37 3.00
N ILE A 159 6.71 -20.14 3.32
CA ILE A 159 5.42 -20.07 2.66
C ILE A 159 4.43 -19.54 3.68
N ALA A 160 3.75 -18.44 3.35
CA ALA A 160 2.64 -17.92 4.13
C ALA A 160 1.32 -18.49 3.57
N LEU A 161 0.52 -19.09 4.45
CA LEU A 161 -0.80 -19.61 4.14
C LEU A 161 -1.89 -18.73 4.75
N GLY A 162 -2.97 -18.55 4.02
CA GLY A 162 -4.22 -18.05 4.57
C GLY A 162 -4.83 -19.07 5.52
N LYS A 163 -5.50 -18.60 6.57
CA LYS A 163 -6.17 -19.45 7.57
C LYS A 163 -7.70 -19.43 7.44
N GLY A 164 -8.24 -18.63 6.52
CA GLY A 164 -9.69 -18.36 6.45
C GLY A 164 -10.15 -17.35 7.51
N GLU A 165 -9.21 -16.70 8.18
CA GLU A 165 -9.44 -15.56 9.08
C GLU A 165 -9.03 -14.25 8.37
N PRO A 166 -9.82 -13.17 8.51
CA PRO A 166 -9.62 -11.95 7.72
C PRO A 166 -8.24 -11.29 7.87
N ASP A 167 -7.62 -11.42 9.04
CA ASP A 167 -6.41 -10.71 9.43
C ASP A 167 -5.26 -11.66 9.80
N GLU A 168 -5.33 -12.95 9.41
CA GLU A 168 -4.33 -13.92 9.83
C GLU A 168 -3.75 -14.72 8.66
N LEU A 169 -2.43 -14.78 8.65
CA LEU A 169 -1.61 -15.69 7.85
C LEU A 169 -0.74 -16.53 8.80
N GLU A 170 -0.41 -17.75 8.40
CA GLU A 170 0.49 -18.62 9.14
C GLU A 170 1.69 -19.01 8.26
N LEU A 171 2.90 -18.88 8.79
CA LEU A 171 4.10 -19.34 8.10
C LEU A 171 4.29 -20.83 8.31
N GLN A 172 4.55 -21.56 7.23
CA GLN A 172 4.84 -22.97 7.28
C GLN A 172 6.32 -23.28 7.34
N HIS A 173 6.66 -24.38 8.04
CA HIS A 173 8.00 -24.99 8.07
C HIS A 173 9.11 -24.05 8.57
N VAL A 174 8.79 -23.20 9.56
CA VAL A 174 9.79 -22.37 10.24
C VAL A 174 10.49 -23.20 11.30
N SER A 175 11.78 -23.49 11.13
CA SER A 175 12.57 -24.20 12.13
C SER A 175 12.83 -23.33 13.35
N ASP A 176 12.94 -23.94 14.54
CA ASP A 176 13.27 -23.24 15.79
C ASP A 176 14.62 -22.50 15.77
N THR A 177 15.50 -22.85 14.81
CA THR A 177 16.81 -22.21 14.64
C THR A 177 16.77 -20.89 13.88
N ILE A 178 15.62 -20.53 13.32
CA ILE A 178 15.48 -19.34 12.49
C ILE A 178 15.25 -18.11 13.36
N ASP A 179 16.05 -17.07 13.12
CA ASP A 179 15.87 -15.76 13.76
C ASP A 179 14.68 -15.03 13.10
N ILE A 180 13.49 -15.18 13.73
CA ILE A 180 12.25 -14.50 13.37
C ILE A 180 11.69 -13.83 14.62
N GLN A 181 11.23 -12.59 14.48
CA GLN A 181 10.76 -11.76 15.58
C GLN A 181 9.43 -11.12 15.26
N GLU A 182 8.65 -10.81 16.29
CA GLU A 182 7.46 -9.98 16.16
C GLU A 182 7.84 -8.62 15.58
N GLY A 183 7.05 -8.14 14.62
CA GLY A 183 7.32 -6.92 13.88
C GLY A 183 8.15 -7.10 12.60
N ASP A 184 8.69 -8.31 12.32
CA ASP A 184 9.39 -8.59 11.07
C ASP A 184 8.45 -8.46 9.87
N LEU A 185 8.91 -7.74 8.83
CA LEU A 185 8.18 -7.59 7.57
C LEU A 185 8.44 -8.79 6.67
N LEU A 186 7.38 -9.40 6.20
CA LEU A 186 7.38 -10.43 5.16
C LEU A 186 7.14 -9.76 3.80
N VAL A 187 8.00 -10.05 2.86
CA VAL A 187 7.89 -9.59 1.47
C VAL A 187 7.84 -10.77 0.51
N THR A 188 7.34 -10.58 -0.69
CA THR A 188 7.33 -11.61 -1.73
C THR A 188 8.76 -12.02 -2.08
N SER A 189 9.02 -13.33 -2.12
CA SER A 189 10.36 -13.86 -2.43
C SER A 189 10.70 -13.89 -3.92
N GLY A 190 9.72 -13.73 -4.81
CA GLY A 190 9.88 -13.89 -6.26
C GLY A 190 10.01 -15.34 -6.72
N LEU A 191 9.89 -16.33 -5.81
CA LEU A 191 9.95 -17.74 -6.18
C LEU A 191 8.75 -18.15 -7.05
N ALA A 192 9.00 -19.05 -7.99
CA ALA A 192 8.04 -19.54 -8.98
C ALA A 192 7.53 -18.47 -9.97
N GLY A 193 8.06 -17.24 -9.97
CA GLY A 193 7.73 -16.19 -10.93
C GLY A 193 6.29 -15.67 -10.88
N ARG A 194 5.48 -16.11 -9.90
CA ARG A 194 4.06 -15.71 -9.78
C ARG A 194 3.88 -14.34 -9.15
N PHE A 195 4.75 -13.98 -8.22
CA PHE A 195 4.73 -12.69 -7.53
C PHE A 195 6.06 -11.98 -7.76
N PRO A 196 6.05 -10.71 -8.13
CA PRO A 196 7.28 -9.92 -8.25
C PRO A 196 7.93 -9.82 -6.87
N ARG A 197 9.26 -9.83 -6.81
CA ARG A 197 10.02 -9.85 -5.56
C ARG A 197 9.97 -8.53 -4.82
N GLY A 198 9.91 -8.57 -3.46
CA GLY A 198 10.11 -7.43 -2.59
C GLY A 198 8.84 -6.62 -2.27
N TYR A 199 7.66 -7.10 -2.64
CA TYR A 199 6.40 -6.43 -2.26
C TYR A 199 5.95 -6.87 -0.85
N PRO A 200 5.47 -5.94 0.00
CA PRO A 200 4.95 -6.26 1.32
C PRO A 200 3.81 -7.28 1.26
N VAL A 201 3.82 -8.27 2.14
CA VAL A 201 2.77 -9.28 2.28
C VAL A 201 2.12 -9.19 3.64
N ALA A 202 2.91 -9.26 4.72
CA ALA A 202 2.42 -9.28 6.08
C ALA A 202 3.50 -8.84 7.07
N VAL A 203 3.08 -8.55 8.30
CA VAL A 203 3.96 -8.29 9.44
C VAL A 203 3.76 -9.39 10.46
N VAL A 204 4.83 -9.98 10.97
CA VAL A 204 4.79 -11.01 12.02
C VAL A 204 4.19 -10.43 13.29
N THR A 205 3.16 -11.09 13.83
CA THR A 205 2.44 -10.64 15.04
C THR A 205 2.67 -11.54 16.23
N GLU A 206 2.99 -12.83 16.00
CA GLU A 206 3.19 -13.80 17.07
C GLU A 206 4.19 -14.87 16.63
N VAL A 207 5.10 -15.20 17.53
CA VAL A 207 6.07 -16.29 17.36
C VAL A 207 5.97 -17.21 18.56
N THR A 208 5.41 -18.41 18.36
CA THR A 208 5.19 -19.39 19.45
C THR A 208 6.12 -20.58 19.27
N HIS A 209 7.05 -20.74 20.23
CA HIS A 209 7.92 -21.90 20.30
C HIS A 209 7.28 -22.97 21.20
N ASP A 210 7.02 -24.14 20.65
CA ASP A 210 6.57 -25.30 21.43
C ASP A 210 7.75 -26.27 21.56
N PRO A 211 8.26 -26.52 22.80
CA PRO A 211 9.41 -27.42 23.02
C PRO A 211 9.18 -28.87 22.57
N GLY A 212 7.92 -29.25 22.26
CA GLY A 212 7.55 -30.58 21.75
C GLY A 212 7.52 -30.69 20.23
N LEU A 213 7.64 -29.59 19.50
CA LEU A 213 7.56 -29.54 18.04
C LEU A 213 8.88 -29.07 17.42
N SER A 214 9.23 -29.62 16.26
CA SER A 214 10.43 -29.22 15.51
C SER A 214 10.25 -27.90 14.73
N PHE A 215 9.06 -27.32 14.75
CA PHE A 215 8.72 -26.12 14.01
C PHE A 215 8.05 -25.08 14.91
N THR A 216 8.50 -23.86 14.78
CA THR A 216 7.91 -22.67 15.40
C THR A 216 6.63 -22.27 14.67
N LYS A 217 5.56 -22.05 15.42
CA LYS A 217 4.33 -21.48 14.87
C LYS A 217 4.45 -19.97 14.78
N VAL A 218 4.35 -19.43 13.57
CA VAL A 218 4.48 -18.01 13.30
C VAL A 218 3.20 -17.50 12.64
N ARG A 219 2.57 -16.50 13.29
CA ARG A 219 1.42 -15.79 12.77
C ARG A 219 1.82 -14.42 12.26
N ALA A 220 1.15 -13.98 11.21
CA ALA A 220 1.41 -12.67 10.62
C ALA A 220 0.10 -12.02 10.18
N LYS A 221 0.05 -10.69 10.27
CA LYS A 221 -1.08 -9.89 9.83
C LYS A 221 -0.81 -9.34 8.43
N PRO A 222 -1.77 -9.47 7.47
CA PRO A 222 -1.64 -8.87 6.15
C PRO A 222 -1.30 -7.37 6.19
N SER A 223 -0.37 -6.94 5.35
CA SER A 223 -0.04 -5.51 5.17
C SER A 223 -1.11 -4.78 4.34
N ALA A 224 -1.75 -5.50 3.43
CA ALA A 224 -2.85 -5.00 2.60
C ALA A 224 -4.12 -4.79 3.44
N ARG A 225 -4.92 -3.78 3.06
CA ARG A 225 -6.21 -3.47 3.69
C ARG A 225 -7.34 -4.22 2.99
N LEU A 226 -7.48 -5.51 3.30
CA LEU A 226 -8.38 -6.42 2.58
C LEU A 226 -9.86 -6.03 2.64
N ASP A 227 -10.26 -5.27 3.67
CA ASP A 227 -11.65 -4.84 3.94
C ASP A 227 -12.00 -3.43 3.45
N LYS A 228 -11.02 -2.60 3.07
CA LYS A 228 -11.21 -1.15 2.82
C LYS A 228 -10.75 -0.69 1.45
N SER A 229 -9.94 -1.48 0.76
CA SER A 229 -9.34 -1.06 -0.51
C SER A 229 -10.35 -1.17 -1.65
N ARG A 230 -10.68 -0.03 -2.26
CA ARG A 230 -11.57 0.05 -3.43
C ARG A 230 -10.81 0.01 -4.75
N HIS A 231 -9.63 0.62 -4.79
CA HIS A 231 -8.78 0.66 -5.97
C HIS A 231 -7.59 -0.25 -5.77
N LEU A 232 -7.35 -1.12 -6.73
CA LEU A 232 -6.33 -2.15 -6.70
C LEU A 232 -5.43 -2.02 -7.91
N LEU A 233 -4.22 -2.55 -7.78
CA LEU A 233 -3.22 -2.59 -8.83
C LEU A 233 -2.96 -4.04 -9.24
N LEU A 234 -3.09 -4.34 -10.50
CA LEU A 234 -2.64 -5.60 -11.09
C LEU A 234 -1.24 -5.40 -11.63
N VAL A 235 -0.35 -6.30 -11.26
CA VAL A 235 1.06 -6.25 -11.67
C VAL A 235 1.36 -7.42 -12.60
N ASP A 236 2.13 -7.16 -13.65
CA ASP A 236 2.58 -8.22 -14.56
C ASP A 236 3.98 -8.70 -14.14
N PRO A 237 4.09 -9.89 -13.51
CA PRO A 237 5.38 -10.46 -13.15
C PRO A 237 6.15 -11.02 -14.36
N LEU A 238 5.47 -11.28 -15.49
CA LEU A 238 6.07 -11.92 -16.66
C LEU A 238 6.91 -10.95 -17.50
N ALA A 239 6.71 -9.65 -17.35
CA ALA A 239 7.57 -8.63 -17.96
C ALA A 239 9.06 -8.82 -17.55
N GLU A 240 9.32 -9.37 -16.36
CA GLU A 240 10.67 -9.73 -15.90
C GLU A 240 11.24 -11.00 -16.60
N MET A 241 10.38 -11.95 -16.98
CA MET A 241 10.83 -13.24 -17.52
C MET A 241 11.09 -13.21 -19.03
N THR A 242 10.31 -12.46 -19.78
CA THR A 242 10.43 -12.38 -21.25
C THR A 242 11.77 -11.75 -21.64
N GLU A 243 12.24 -10.75 -20.89
CA GLU A 243 13.54 -10.11 -21.16
C GLU A 243 14.74 -11.00 -20.81
N LEU A 244 14.61 -11.92 -19.83
CA LEU A 244 15.66 -12.88 -19.51
C LEU A 244 15.85 -13.89 -20.66
N THR A 245 14.76 -14.32 -21.28
CA THR A 245 14.79 -15.30 -22.38
C THR A 245 15.37 -14.69 -23.67
N ASP A 246 15.00 -13.47 -24.00
CA ASP A 246 15.47 -12.79 -25.22
C ASP A 246 16.95 -12.42 -25.16
N ALA A 247 17.47 -12.19 -23.98
CA ALA A 247 18.87 -11.82 -23.83
C ALA A 247 19.81 -13.02 -23.72
N ASP A 248 19.33 -14.16 -23.18
CA ASP A 248 20.10 -15.41 -23.24
C ASP A 248 20.19 -15.90 -24.68
N ALA A 249 19.11 -15.73 -25.47
CA ALA A 249 19.12 -16.02 -26.91
C ALA A 249 20.08 -15.12 -27.70
N GLN A 250 20.21 -13.85 -27.34
CA GLN A 250 21.14 -12.91 -27.98
C GLN A 250 22.61 -13.16 -27.56
N ALA A 251 22.85 -13.59 -26.33
CA ALA A 251 24.18 -13.91 -25.83
C ALA A 251 24.74 -15.19 -26.52
N ASP A 252 23.90 -16.19 -26.70
CA ASP A 252 24.29 -17.44 -27.45
C ASP A 252 24.60 -17.13 -28.91
N THR A 253 23.84 -16.23 -29.54
CA THR A 253 24.07 -15.83 -30.94
C THR A 253 25.41 -15.10 -31.12
N ALA A 254 25.74 -14.20 -30.16
CA ALA A 254 27.00 -13.44 -30.19
C ALA A 254 28.24 -14.33 -29.95
N ILE A 255 28.12 -15.39 -29.18
CA ILE A 255 29.22 -16.37 -28.95
C ILE A 255 29.50 -17.21 -30.23
N VAL A 256 28.44 -17.57 -30.94
CA VAL A 256 28.61 -18.35 -32.21
C VAL A 256 29.25 -17.49 -33.31
N GLU A 257 28.87 -16.20 -33.41
CA GLU A 257 29.38 -15.27 -34.41
C GLU A 257 30.84 -14.80 -34.14
N SER A 258 31.32 -14.93 -32.89
CA SER A 258 32.73 -14.65 -32.55
C SER A 258 33.69 -15.82 -32.70
N ALA A 259 33.16 -17.00 -33.05
CA ALA A 259 33.93 -18.25 -33.19
C ALA A 259 34.18 -18.68 -34.67
N GLU A 260 33.66 -17.89 -35.63
CA GLU A 260 34.01 -17.98 -37.06
C GLU A 260 35.05 -16.89 -37.43
#